data_17626cae456d983244f721c1df51cec3
#
_entry.id   17626cae456d983244f721c1df51cec3
#
_cell.length_a   1.000
_cell.length_b   1.000
_cell.length_c   1.000
_cell.angle_alpha   90.00
_cell.angle_beta   90.00
_cell.angle_gamma   90.00
#
_symmetry.space_group_name_H-M   'P 1'
#
loop_
_entity.id
_entity.type
_entity.pdbx_description
1 polymer ?
#
loop_
_entity_poly.entity_id
_entity_poly.type
_entity_poly.pdbx_seq_one_letter_code
_entity_poly.pdbx_strand_id
1 'polypeptide(L)'
;MAVLTADKLMTMLHPGIIMIIFGFVVMLLPRSCRKPLSLLAPLVTTWAFLQMTEKSSFPYELSPYIRMEFIHLDSLAWTFMLVFCIIAVLNGIYGLSVQHRYECGMSLVYAGSVMGVILAGDCLSLIIFWEISAFASMYVVFCKHDRISARASFRYILVHAFGGNMLLVGLIMYMFHYGNNLEHLADCIGQPCFWL
;
A
#
# COMPACT_ATOMS: atom_id res chain seq x y z
N MET A 1 6.79 16.94 27.24
CA MET A 1 7.16 17.23 25.85
C MET A 1 8.27 16.25 25.49
N ALA A 2 7.90 15.06 24.97
CA ALA A 2 8.87 13.99 24.69
C ALA A 2 9.65 14.38 23.42
N VAL A 3 10.97 14.51 23.57
CA VAL A 3 11.88 14.64 22.44
C VAL A 3 11.73 13.36 21.61
N LEU A 4 11.06 13.47 20.46
CA LEU A 4 11.06 12.39 19.47
C LEU A 4 12.52 12.25 18.99
N THR A 5 13.19 11.24 19.47
CA THR A 5 14.53 10.88 18.95
C THR A 5 14.37 10.51 17.47
N ALA A 6 15.34 10.85 16.63
CA ALA A 6 15.31 10.60 15.17
C ALA A 6 15.01 9.12 14.86
N ASP A 7 15.47 8.19 15.69
CA ASP A 7 15.20 6.75 15.59
C ASP A 7 13.70 6.42 15.76
N LYS A 8 13.01 7.11 16.67
CA LYS A 8 11.58 6.93 16.90
C LYS A 8 10.73 7.53 15.78
N LEU A 9 11.21 8.60 15.16
CA LEU A 9 10.56 9.20 13.99
C LEU A 9 10.69 8.28 12.76
N MET A 10 11.85 7.64 12.59
CA MET A 10 12.08 6.72 11.48
C MET A 10 11.28 5.42 11.60
N THR A 11 11.11 4.87 12.79
CA THR A 11 10.26 3.69 13.02
C THR A 11 8.77 3.99 12.88
N MET A 12 8.36 5.26 13.04
CA MET A 12 6.98 5.71 12.78
C MET A 12 6.68 5.99 11.30
N LEU A 13 7.70 6.05 10.45
CA LEU A 13 7.52 6.39 9.04
C LEU A 13 7.05 5.15 8.26
N HIS A 14 5.77 5.14 7.90
CA HIS A 14 5.14 4.02 7.19
C HIS A 14 5.79 3.77 5.81
N PRO A 15 6.42 2.60 5.56
CA PRO A 15 7.17 2.35 4.32
C PRO A 15 6.33 2.57 3.05
N GLY A 16 5.07 2.11 3.06
CA GLY A 16 4.15 2.29 1.95
C GLY A 16 3.85 3.76 1.65
N ILE A 17 3.67 4.59 2.69
CA ILE A 17 3.42 6.04 2.53
C ILE A 17 4.66 6.73 1.97
N ILE A 18 5.85 6.39 2.42
CA ILE A 18 7.10 6.91 1.85
C ILE A 18 7.11 6.67 0.34
N MET A 19 6.85 5.43 -0.08
CA MET A 19 6.88 5.05 -1.49
C MET A 19 5.81 5.76 -2.32
N ILE A 20 4.60 5.94 -1.77
CA ILE A 20 3.52 6.71 -2.40
C ILE A 20 3.95 8.16 -2.61
N ILE A 21 4.53 8.80 -1.58
CA ILE A 21 5.03 10.19 -1.68
C ILE A 21 6.12 10.30 -2.76
N PHE A 22 7.09 9.38 -2.77
CA PHE A 22 8.10 9.35 -3.84
C PHE A 22 7.48 9.17 -5.22
N GLY A 23 6.43 8.36 -5.36
CA GLY A 23 5.69 8.19 -6.59
C GLY A 23 5.11 9.51 -7.10
N PHE A 24 4.44 10.27 -6.25
CA PHE A 24 3.93 11.61 -6.61
C PHE A 24 5.05 12.60 -6.94
N VAL A 25 6.14 12.61 -6.17
CA VAL A 25 7.30 13.47 -6.42
C VAL A 25 7.92 13.15 -7.79
N VAL A 26 8.07 11.86 -8.13
CA VAL A 26 8.57 11.42 -9.44
C VAL A 26 7.72 11.93 -10.60
N MET A 27 6.40 12.04 -10.45
CA MET A 27 5.51 12.60 -11.48
C MET A 27 5.75 14.09 -11.76
N LEU A 28 6.16 14.84 -10.73
CA LEU A 28 6.37 16.29 -10.80
C LEU A 28 7.77 16.63 -11.32
N LEU A 29 8.75 15.74 -11.21
CA LEU A 29 10.14 16.03 -11.51
C LEU A 29 10.49 15.90 -13.01
N PRO A 30 11.48 16.67 -13.49
CA PRO A 30 12.02 16.53 -14.84
C PRO A 30 12.75 15.18 -15.00
N ARG A 31 12.92 14.76 -16.27
CA ARG A 31 13.43 13.42 -16.62
C ARG A 31 14.81 13.09 -16.02
N SER A 32 15.66 14.09 -15.85
CA SER A 32 17.01 13.91 -15.30
C SER A 32 17.01 13.46 -13.84
N CYS A 33 16.09 14.01 -13.01
CA CYS A 33 16.00 13.70 -11.59
C CYS A 33 15.11 12.47 -11.30
N ARG A 34 14.17 12.17 -12.22
CA ARG A 34 13.20 11.09 -12.07
C ARG A 34 13.83 9.71 -12.02
N LYS A 35 14.79 9.44 -12.92
CA LYS A 35 15.48 8.15 -13.04
C LYS A 35 16.18 7.72 -11.74
N PRO A 36 17.08 8.53 -11.17
CA PRO A 36 17.71 8.16 -9.91
C PRO A 36 16.70 8.06 -8.76
N LEU A 37 15.67 8.90 -8.76
CA LEU A 37 14.67 8.89 -7.69
C LEU A 37 13.78 7.64 -7.73
N SER A 38 13.47 7.11 -8.92
CA SER A 38 12.70 5.86 -9.05
C SER A 38 13.43 4.64 -8.48
N LEU A 39 14.76 4.65 -8.47
CA LEU A 39 15.57 3.62 -7.82
C LEU A 39 15.79 3.92 -6.33
N LEU A 40 15.96 5.20 -5.98
CA LEU A 40 16.19 5.62 -4.61
C LEU A 40 14.96 5.32 -3.72
N ALA A 41 13.75 5.53 -4.26
CA ALA A 41 12.51 5.32 -3.52
C ALA A 41 12.40 3.91 -2.91
N PRO A 42 12.50 2.80 -3.67
CA PRO A 42 12.41 1.47 -3.10
C PRO A 42 13.59 1.14 -2.17
N LEU A 43 14.79 1.69 -2.41
CA LEU A 43 15.93 1.49 -1.52
C LEU A 43 15.71 2.15 -0.15
N VAL A 44 15.22 3.41 -0.14
CA VAL A 44 14.89 4.12 1.11
C VAL A 44 13.75 3.42 1.85
N THR A 45 12.72 2.97 1.11
CA THR A 45 11.59 2.23 1.70
C THR A 45 12.04 0.89 2.30
N THR A 46 12.88 0.15 1.59
CA THR A 46 13.44 -1.11 2.09
C THR A 46 14.30 -0.88 3.33
N TRP A 47 15.13 0.16 3.31
CA TRP A 47 15.94 0.52 4.47
C TRP A 47 15.06 0.91 5.67
N ALA A 48 14.01 1.70 5.46
CA ALA A 48 13.07 2.07 6.51
C ALA A 48 12.35 0.83 7.09
N PHE A 49 11.95 -0.12 6.23
CA PHE A 49 11.37 -1.38 6.68
C PHE A 49 12.32 -2.22 7.52
N LEU A 50 13.59 -2.34 7.13
CA LEU A 50 14.60 -3.12 7.86
C LEU A 50 14.93 -2.54 9.24
N GLN A 51 14.59 -1.27 9.51
CA GLN A 51 14.71 -0.66 10.84
C GLN A 51 13.52 -1.00 11.76
N MET A 52 12.43 -1.56 11.20
CA MET A 52 11.28 -1.99 11.99
C MET A 52 11.58 -3.32 12.66
N THR A 53 11.22 -3.43 13.94
CA THR A 53 11.30 -4.69 14.69
C THR A 53 10.00 -5.47 14.54
N GLU A 54 10.08 -6.79 14.54
CA GLU A 54 8.90 -7.65 14.64
C GLU A 54 8.05 -7.22 15.85
N LYS A 55 6.73 -7.21 15.68
CA LYS A 55 5.72 -6.73 16.64
C LYS A 55 5.64 -5.20 16.79
N SER A 56 6.12 -4.43 15.79
CA SER A 56 5.85 -3.00 15.75
C SER A 56 4.37 -2.78 15.43
N SER A 57 3.66 -2.16 16.35
CA SER A 57 2.26 -1.76 16.21
C SER A 57 2.17 -0.28 16.59
N PHE A 58 1.58 0.52 15.70
CA PHE A 58 1.42 1.95 15.89
C PHE A 58 -0.05 2.34 15.72
N PRO A 59 -0.86 2.18 16.79
CA PRO A 59 -2.25 2.61 16.77
C PRO A 59 -2.32 4.14 16.79
N TYR A 60 -3.11 4.69 15.90
CA TYR A 60 -3.44 6.11 15.82
C TYR A 60 -4.92 6.31 16.17
N GLU A 61 -5.19 7.05 17.24
CA GLU A 61 -6.56 7.38 17.65
C GLU A 61 -7.04 8.61 16.89
N LEU A 62 -7.85 8.39 15.84
CA LEU A 62 -8.45 9.46 15.07
C LEU A 62 -9.65 10.09 15.81
N SER A 63 -10.35 9.28 16.61
CA SER A 63 -11.53 9.64 17.39
C SER A 63 -11.66 8.69 18.58
N PRO A 64 -12.40 9.04 19.66
CA PRO A 64 -12.68 8.11 20.76
C PRO A 64 -13.32 6.78 20.31
N TYR A 65 -13.89 6.76 19.10
CA TYR A 65 -14.59 5.59 18.54
C TYR A 65 -13.85 4.90 17.40
N ILE A 66 -12.78 5.52 16.83
CA ILE A 66 -12.07 5.01 15.67
C ILE A 66 -10.59 4.98 15.98
N ARG A 67 -10.07 3.79 16.21
CA ARG A 67 -8.64 3.49 16.25
C ARG A 67 -8.22 2.98 14.90
N MET A 68 -7.20 3.59 14.31
CA MET A 68 -6.58 3.13 13.05
C MET A 68 -5.19 2.61 13.37
N GLU A 69 -4.90 1.43 12.88
CA GLU A 69 -3.61 0.78 13.03
C GLU A 69 -2.95 0.63 11.66
N PHE A 70 -2.26 1.68 11.23
CA PHE A 70 -1.60 1.69 9.92
C PHE A 70 -0.43 0.73 9.81
N ILE A 71 0.16 0.35 10.93
CA ILE A 71 1.31 -0.55 10.99
C ILE A 71 1.04 -1.62 12.03
N HIS A 72 0.84 -2.84 11.55
CA HIS A 72 0.82 -4.06 12.32
C HIS A 72 1.78 -5.05 11.68
N LEU A 73 2.95 -5.24 12.30
CA LEU A 73 4.00 -6.09 11.75
C LEU A 73 4.10 -7.38 12.56
N ASP A 74 3.46 -8.42 12.06
CA ASP A 74 3.61 -9.79 12.53
C ASP A 74 4.63 -10.58 11.69
N SER A 75 4.93 -11.81 12.05
CA SER A 75 5.91 -12.65 11.35
C SER A 75 5.51 -12.92 9.89
N LEU A 76 4.19 -12.99 9.61
CA LEU A 76 3.67 -13.21 8.27
C LEU A 76 3.84 -11.93 7.43
N ALA A 77 3.38 -10.79 7.95
CA ALA A 77 3.53 -9.49 7.31
C ALA A 77 5.01 -9.15 7.07
N TRP A 78 5.90 -9.48 8.01
CA TRP A 78 7.35 -9.29 7.85
C TRP A 78 7.89 -10.06 6.64
N THR A 79 7.51 -11.33 6.49
CA THR A 79 7.94 -12.17 5.36
C THR A 79 7.43 -11.62 4.04
N PHE A 80 6.14 -11.26 3.95
CA PHE A 80 5.57 -10.65 2.75
C PHE A 80 6.20 -9.31 2.42
N MET A 81 6.41 -8.44 3.41
CA MET A 81 7.09 -7.15 3.20
C MET A 81 8.48 -7.32 2.62
N LEU A 82 9.26 -8.31 3.10
CA LEU A 82 10.59 -8.58 2.56
C LEU A 82 10.53 -8.94 1.06
N VAL A 83 9.60 -9.82 0.68
CA VAL A 83 9.38 -10.17 -0.74
C VAL A 83 8.99 -8.94 -1.55
N PHE A 84 8.07 -8.12 -1.05
CA PHE A 84 7.65 -6.90 -1.74
C PHE A 84 8.74 -5.84 -1.82
N CYS A 85 9.62 -5.73 -0.83
CA CYS A 85 10.81 -4.88 -0.92
C CYS A 85 11.73 -5.30 -2.07
N ILE A 86 11.96 -6.61 -2.24
CA ILE A 86 12.75 -7.13 -3.37
C ILE A 86 12.08 -6.77 -4.71
N ILE A 87 10.77 -7.03 -4.82
CA ILE A 87 9.99 -6.68 -6.02
C ILE A 87 10.02 -5.18 -6.29
N ALA A 88 9.93 -4.35 -5.26
CA ALA A 88 9.98 -2.90 -5.39
C ALA A 88 11.34 -2.41 -5.91
N VAL A 89 12.44 -2.99 -5.44
CA VAL A 89 13.79 -2.68 -5.96
C VAL A 89 13.92 -3.08 -7.44
N LEU A 90 13.44 -4.27 -7.81
CA LEU A 90 13.41 -4.71 -9.22
C LEU A 90 12.56 -3.78 -10.09
N ASN A 91 11.40 -3.35 -9.58
CA ASN A 91 10.56 -2.35 -10.25
C ASN A 91 11.27 -1.00 -10.39
N GLY A 92 12.04 -0.57 -9.38
CA GLY A 92 12.88 0.63 -9.45
C GLY A 92 13.94 0.55 -10.55
N ILE A 93 14.60 -0.61 -10.70
CA ILE A 93 15.57 -0.87 -11.78
C ILE A 93 14.86 -0.81 -13.14
N TYR A 94 13.69 -1.44 -13.29
CA TYR A 94 12.88 -1.37 -14.49
C TYR A 94 12.48 0.08 -14.81
N GLY A 95 12.12 0.85 -13.80
CA GLY A 95 11.76 2.26 -13.89
C GLY A 95 12.82 3.15 -14.54
N LEU A 96 14.11 2.75 -14.51
CA LEU A 96 15.20 3.46 -15.21
C LEU A 96 15.00 3.44 -16.74
N SER A 97 14.34 2.43 -17.28
CA SER A 97 14.05 2.27 -18.70
C SER A 97 12.75 2.96 -19.10
N VAL A 98 11.83 3.21 -18.17
CA VAL A 98 10.52 3.80 -18.43
C VAL A 98 10.64 5.28 -18.81
N GLN A 99 10.00 5.65 -19.93
CA GLN A 99 10.07 7.01 -20.46
C GLN A 99 8.98 7.94 -19.92
N HIS A 100 7.80 7.40 -19.65
CA HIS A 100 6.64 8.16 -19.21
C HIS A 100 6.67 8.40 -17.70
N ARG A 101 6.60 9.69 -17.30
CA ARG A 101 6.67 10.10 -15.88
C ARG A 101 5.53 9.55 -15.04
N TYR A 102 4.33 9.49 -15.59
CA TYR A 102 3.15 9.01 -14.87
C TYR A 102 3.16 7.49 -14.69
N GLU A 103 3.65 6.74 -15.66
CA GLU A 103 3.84 5.29 -15.54
C GLU A 103 4.81 4.95 -14.42
N CYS A 104 5.98 5.59 -14.41
CA CYS A 104 6.99 5.39 -13.38
C CYS A 104 6.46 5.77 -11.98
N GLY A 105 5.80 6.93 -11.86
CA GLY A 105 5.27 7.38 -10.57
C GLY A 105 4.11 6.53 -10.08
N MET A 106 3.15 6.16 -10.94
CA MET A 106 2.02 5.31 -10.55
C MET A 106 2.45 3.89 -10.20
N SER A 107 3.50 3.38 -10.82
CA SER A 107 4.11 2.10 -10.45
C SER A 107 4.66 2.12 -9.02
N LEU A 108 5.29 3.23 -8.59
CA LEU A 108 5.73 3.42 -7.20
C LEU A 108 4.55 3.57 -6.24
N VAL A 109 3.51 4.35 -6.63
CA VAL A 109 2.29 4.48 -5.82
C VAL A 109 1.63 3.11 -5.62
N TYR A 110 1.54 2.31 -6.68
CA TYR A 110 1.02 0.95 -6.60
C TYR A 110 1.82 0.08 -5.63
N ALA A 111 3.14 0.05 -5.77
CA ALA A 111 3.99 -0.75 -4.88
C ALA A 111 3.87 -0.28 -3.42
N GLY A 112 3.83 1.03 -3.18
CA GLY A 112 3.65 1.60 -1.84
C GLY A 112 2.29 1.29 -1.22
N SER A 113 1.22 1.32 -2.03
CA SER A 113 -0.12 0.98 -1.54
C SER A 113 -0.25 -0.50 -1.19
N VAL A 114 0.36 -1.41 -1.96
CA VAL A 114 0.41 -2.84 -1.62
C VAL A 114 1.18 -3.09 -0.32
N MET A 115 2.30 -2.38 -0.10
CA MET A 115 3.00 -2.41 1.19
C MET A 115 2.11 -1.91 2.32
N GLY A 116 1.27 -0.91 2.06
CA GLY A 116 0.27 -0.43 3.00
C GLY A 116 -0.78 -1.47 3.35
N VAL A 117 -1.27 -2.22 2.37
CA VAL A 117 -2.21 -3.34 2.60
C VAL A 117 -1.59 -4.42 3.48
N ILE A 118 -0.31 -4.77 3.24
CA ILE A 118 0.39 -5.82 4.03
C ILE A 118 0.56 -5.40 5.48
N LEU A 119 0.78 -4.11 5.74
CA LEU A 119 1.02 -3.57 7.09
C LEU A 119 -0.27 -3.15 7.80
N ALA A 120 -1.42 -3.17 7.13
CA ALA A 120 -2.68 -2.74 7.72
C ALA A 120 -3.11 -3.66 8.87
N GLY A 121 -3.26 -3.12 10.07
CA GLY A 121 -3.76 -3.83 11.25
C GLY A 121 -5.26 -3.69 11.46
N ASP A 122 -5.94 -2.84 10.66
CA ASP A 122 -7.37 -2.59 10.76
C ASP A 122 -8.06 -2.55 9.40
N CYS A 123 -9.39 -2.78 9.42
CA CYS A 123 -10.21 -2.83 8.21
C CYS A 123 -10.20 -1.53 7.41
N LEU A 124 -10.19 -0.37 8.08
CA LEU A 124 -10.24 0.93 7.40
C LEU A 124 -8.91 1.21 6.68
N SER A 125 -7.79 0.98 7.33
CA SER A 125 -6.46 1.13 6.73
C SER A 125 -6.31 0.19 5.53
N LEU A 126 -6.76 -1.05 5.64
CA LEU A 126 -6.72 -2.03 4.57
C LEU A 126 -7.50 -1.55 3.34
N ILE A 127 -8.75 -1.09 3.52
CA ILE A 127 -9.58 -0.59 2.42
C ILE A 127 -8.93 0.63 1.74
N ILE A 128 -8.43 1.59 2.52
CA ILE A 128 -7.81 2.80 1.96
C ILE A 128 -6.63 2.44 1.06
N PHE A 129 -5.71 1.61 1.52
CA PHE A 129 -4.57 1.19 0.71
C PHE A 129 -4.97 0.31 -0.47
N TRP A 130 -6.00 -0.53 -0.30
CA TRP A 130 -6.56 -1.35 -1.37
C TRP A 130 -7.10 -0.49 -2.51
N GLU A 131 -7.90 0.54 -2.22
CA GLU A 131 -8.44 1.44 -3.22
C GLU A 131 -7.34 2.25 -3.93
N ILE A 132 -6.33 2.73 -3.19
CA ILE A 132 -5.18 3.41 -3.82
C ILE A 132 -4.47 2.47 -4.79
N SER A 133 -4.28 1.19 -4.42
CA SER A 133 -3.65 0.19 -5.29
C SER A 133 -4.46 -0.07 -6.55
N ALA A 134 -5.79 -0.09 -6.45
CA ALA A 134 -6.70 -0.26 -7.57
C ALA A 134 -6.54 0.84 -8.63
N PHE A 135 -6.60 2.10 -8.18
CA PHE A 135 -6.46 3.24 -9.07
C PHE A 135 -5.06 3.32 -9.69
N ALA A 136 -4.02 3.07 -8.90
CA ALA A 136 -2.65 3.10 -9.38
C ALA A 136 -2.38 2.02 -10.42
N SER A 137 -2.80 0.78 -10.18
CA SER A 137 -2.65 -0.35 -11.11
C SER A 137 -3.46 -0.16 -12.39
N MET A 138 -4.70 0.32 -12.30
CA MET A 138 -5.51 0.67 -13.47
C MET A 138 -4.80 1.69 -14.36
N TYR A 139 -4.22 2.72 -13.75
CA TYR A 139 -3.49 3.74 -14.51
C TYR A 139 -2.25 3.18 -15.19
N VAL A 140 -1.49 2.29 -14.54
CA VAL A 140 -0.34 1.60 -15.16
C VAL A 140 -0.76 0.82 -16.41
N VAL A 141 -1.90 0.13 -16.38
CA VAL A 141 -2.47 -0.54 -17.57
C VAL A 141 -2.84 0.45 -18.65
N PHE A 142 -3.35 1.64 -18.28
CA PHE A 142 -3.75 2.70 -19.21
C PHE A 142 -2.57 3.43 -19.86
N CYS A 143 -1.38 3.45 -19.26
CA CYS A 143 -0.23 4.28 -19.66
C CYS A 143 0.22 4.11 -21.12
N LYS A 144 -0.15 3.01 -21.79
CA LYS A 144 0.16 2.78 -23.20
C LYS A 144 -0.63 3.68 -24.17
N HIS A 145 -1.70 4.30 -23.70
CA HIS A 145 -2.56 5.27 -24.39
C HIS A 145 -3.10 4.81 -25.76
N ASP A 146 -3.19 3.50 -26.00
CA ASP A 146 -3.84 2.93 -27.17
C ASP A 146 -5.29 2.50 -26.86
N ARG A 147 -6.10 2.26 -27.91
CA ARG A 147 -7.49 1.84 -27.74
C ARG A 147 -7.64 0.48 -27.03
N ILE A 148 -6.64 -0.39 -27.19
CA ILE A 148 -6.64 -1.72 -26.58
C ILE A 148 -6.36 -1.57 -25.08
N SER A 149 -5.35 -0.80 -24.72
CA SER A 149 -5.00 -0.48 -23.34
C SER A 149 -6.14 0.23 -22.60
N ALA A 150 -6.80 1.19 -23.23
CA ALA A 150 -7.95 1.88 -22.64
C ALA A 150 -9.12 0.90 -22.34
N ARG A 151 -9.44 -0.02 -23.27
CA ARG A 151 -10.46 -1.04 -23.04
C ARG A 151 -10.06 -2.03 -21.96
N ALA A 152 -8.78 -2.44 -21.94
CA ALA A 152 -8.25 -3.34 -20.91
C ALA A 152 -8.31 -2.70 -19.54
N SER A 153 -7.88 -1.45 -19.42
CA SER A 153 -7.92 -0.65 -18.20
C SER A 153 -9.36 -0.47 -17.67
N PHE A 154 -10.32 -0.20 -18.56
CA PHE A 154 -11.72 -0.08 -18.18
C PHE A 154 -12.30 -1.41 -17.66
N ARG A 155 -12.02 -2.52 -18.32
CA ARG A 155 -12.43 -3.85 -17.84
C ARG A 155 -11.78 -4.19 -16.51
N TYR A 156 -10.51 -3.86 -16.36
CA TYR A 156 -9.75 -4.07 -15.14
C TYR A 156 -10.42 -3.35 -13.96
N ILE A 157 -10.70 -2.04 -14.09
CA ILE A 157 -11.32 -1.28 -13.00
C ILE A 157 -12.74 -1.78 -12.67
N LEU A 158 -13.52 -2.21 -13.66
CA LEU A 158 -14.85 -2.78 -13.39
C LEU A 158 -14.78 -4.05 -12.55
N VAL A 159 -13.89 -4.98 -12.90
CA VAL A 159 -13.70 -6.22 -12.14
C VAL A 159 -13.14 -5.92 -10.75
N HIS A 160 -12.17 -5.00 -10.67
CA HIS A 160 -11.58 -4.61 -9.40
C HIS A 160 -12.59 -3.90 -8.49
N ALA A 161 -13.41 -2.99 -9.04
CA ALA A 161 -14.47 -2.32 -8.30
C ALA A 161 -15.53 -3.31 -7.78
N PHE A 162 -15.91 -4.31 -8.59
CA PHE A 162 -16.82 -5.36 -8.13
C PHE A 162 -16.22 -6.16 -6.97
N GLY A 163 -14.97 -6.63 -7.10
CA GLY A 163 -14.27 -7.35 -6.04
C GLY A 163 -14.06 -6.49 -4.79
N GLY A 164 -13.65 -5.22 -4.97
CA GLY A 164 -13.49 -4.26 -3.87
C GLY A 164 -14.78 -3.98 -3.12
N ASN A 165 -15.92 -3.86 -3.83
CA ASN A 165 -17.23 -3.70 -3.17
C ASN A 165 -17.63 -4.96 -2.38
N MET A 166 -17.34 -6.17 -2.89
CA MET A 166 -17.57 -7.41 -2.14
C MET A 166 -16.71 -7.47 -0.88
N LEU A 167 -15.42 -7.15 -1.00
CA LEU A 167 -14.51 -7.03 0.14
C LEU A 167 -15.03 -6.01 1.17
N LEU A 168 -15.46 -4.84 0.71
CA LEU A 168 -16.01 -3.79 1.56
C LEU A 168 -17.23 -4.26 2.34
N VAL A 169 -18.18 -4.93 1.68
CA VAL A 169 -19.35 -5.50 2.34
C VAL A 169 -18.94 -6.54 3.38
N GLY A 170 -18.01 -7.46 3.04
CA GLY A 170 -17.51 -8.45 3.97
C GLY A 170 -16.84 -7.83 5.20
N LEU A 171 -16.00 -6.80 5.00
CA LEU A 171 -15.36 -6.08 6.09
C LEU A 171 -16.33 -5.29 6.96
N ILE A 172 -17.36 -4.66 6.36
CA ILE A 172 -18.42 -3.99 7.14
C ILE A 172 -19.16 -5.00 8.01
N MET A 173 -19.55 -6.17 7.48
CA MET A 173 -20.18 -7.22 8.26
C MET A 173 -19.27 -7.73 9.38
N TYR A 174 -17.97 -7.88 9.09
CA TYR A 174 -16.97 -8.22 10.10
C TYR A 174 -16.91 -7.16 11.21
N MET A 175 -16.81 -5.89 10.84
CA MET A 175 -16.71 -4.77 11.80
C MET A 175 -17.91 -4.67 12.74
N PHE A 176 -19.11 -5.02 12.28
CA PHE A 176 -20.31 -5.03 13.14
C PHE A 176 -20.23 -6.09 14.25
N HIS A 177 -19.52 -7.20 14.04
CA HIS A 177 -19.42 -8.30 15.00
C HIS A 177 -18.16 -8.25 15.86
N TYR A 178 -17.02 -7.87 15.28
CA TYR A 178 -15.69 -7.98 15.88
C TYR A 178 -14.97 -6.64 16.05
N GLY A 179 -15.54 -5.55 15.54
CA GLY A 179 -14.90 -4.24 15.54
C GLY A 179 -13.91 -4.05 14.39
N ASN A 180 -13.11 -2.99 14.46
CA ASN A 180 -12.23 -2.58 13.36
C ASN A 180 -10.91 -3.36 13.27
N ASN A 181 -10.49 -4.05 14.33
CA ASN A 181 -9.23 -4.80 14.39
C ASN A 181 -9.33 -6.13 13.62
N LEU A 182 -8.30 -6.47 12.85
CA LEU A 182 -8.23 -7.70 12.04
C LEU A 182 -7.78 -8.94 12.82
N GLU A 183 -7.41 -8.82 14.10
CA GLU A 183 -6.93 -9.95 14.92
C GLU A 183 -7.93 -11.13 15.00
N HIS A 184 -9.22 -10.84 14.95
CA HIS A 184 -10.28 -11.84 15.02
C HIS A 184 -10.73 -12.39 13.66
N LEU A 185 -9.97 -12.12 12.58
CA LEU A 185 -10.36 -12.57 11.25
C LEU A 185 -10.50 -14.10 11.14
N ALA A 186 -9.68 -14.84 11.88
CA ALA A 186 -9.77 -16.30 11.93
C ALA A 186 -11.07 -16.82 12.59
N ASP A 187 -11.67 -16.03 13.48
CA ASP A 187 -12.91 -16.39 14.18
C ASP A 187 -14.15 -16.28 13.25
N CYS A 188 -13.98 -15.62 12.10
CA CYS A 188 -15.03 -15.47 11.09
C CYS A 188 -15.28 -16.72 10.25
N ILE A 189 -14.46 -17.77 10.37
CA ILE A 189 -14.60 -18.99 9.58
C ILE A 189 -16.00 -19.58 9.80
N GLY A 190 -16.78 -19.69 8.72
CA GLY A 190 -18.18 -20.16 8.75
C GLY A 190 -19.24 -19.08 8.92
N GLN A 191 -18.86 -17.82 9.12
CA GLN A 191 -19.76 -16.68 9.14
C GLN A 191 -19.97 -16.10 7.73
N PRO A 192 -21.09 -15.40 7.45
CA PRO A 192 -21.34 -14.81 6.13
C PRO A 192 -20.25 -13.83 5.67
N CYS A 193 -19.61 -13.09 6.59
CA CYS A 193 -18.52 -12.17 6.28
C CYS A 193 -17.28 -12.84 5.69
N PHE A 194 -17.09 -14.13 5.93
CA PHE A 194 -15.95 -14.90 5.41
C PHE A 194 -16.11 -15.29 3.93
N TRP A 195 -17.36 -15.43 3.46
CA TRP A 195 -17.68 -15.92 2.11
C TRP A 195 -17.89 -14.81 1.08
N LEU A 196 -17.86 -13.54 1.48
CA LEU A 196 -17.96 -12.36 0.62
C LEU A 196 -16.60 -11.83 0.21
#